data_0347336ddbd8fd2da1123bf394968dac
#
_entry.id   0347336ddbd8fd2da1123bf394968dac
#
_cell.length_a   1.000
_cell.length_b   1.000
_cell.length_c   1.000
_cell.angle_alpha   90.00
_cell.angle_beta   90.00
_cell.angle_gamma   90.00
#
_symmetry.space_group_name_H-M   'P 1'
#
loop_
_entity.id
_entity.type
_entity.pdbx_description
1 polymer ?
#
loop_
_entity_poly.entity_id
_entity_poly.type
_entity_poly.pdbx_seq_one_letter_code
_entity_poly.pdbx_strand_id
1 'polypeptide(L)'
;AKSGADYTLRGKKTLWDEMSESMSLRGAQACIGVVDLNNKASNHANWMTNGEDRVIVAVDWEEMDFTLLDVAYQVLRHSVIGNASGSKGAKAKSIDTTKCDKLLKEILDKMQVIGSMRTKLTGIDTGVEGIRSDLNKLEKGVGADVRELRSLLS
;
A
#
# COMPACT_ATOMS: atom_id res chain seq x y z
N ALA A 1 9.12 20.27 -0.08
CA ALA A 1 8.73 19.01 -0.68
C ALA A 1 7.20 18.95 -0.62
N LYS A 2 6.53 19.00 -1.78
CA LYS A 2 5.09 18.71 -1.83
C LYS A 2 4.95 17.20 -1.57
N SER A 3 4.39 16.82 -0.44
CA SER A 3 3.96 15.45 -0.20
C SER A 3 2.79 15.18 -1.16
N GLY A 4 3.09 14.52 -2.28
CA GLY A 4 2.13 14.29 -3.35
C GLY A 4 1.12 13.20 -3.05
N ALA A 5 0.48 13.28 -1.91
CA ALA A 5 -0.44 12.25 -1.43
C ALA A 5 -1.89 12.74 -1.37
N ASP A 6 -2.26 13.63 -2.26
CA ASP A 6 -3.65 14.07 -2.33
C ASP A 6 -4.45 13.08 -3.18
N TYR A 7 -5.05 12.09 -2.54
CA TYR A 7 -6.16 11.35 -3.14
C TYR A 7 -7.31 12.35 -3.34
N THR A 8 -7.43 12.84 -4.56
CA THR A 8 -8.52 13.74 -4.93
C THR A 8 -9.78 12.91 -5.13
N LEU A 9 -10.76 13.10 -4.28
CA LEU A 9 -12.14 12.71 -4.51
C LEU A 9 -12.77 13.62 -5.58
N ARG A 10 -13.97 13.29 -6.05
CA ARG A 10 -14.70 14.13 -7.03
C ARG A 10 -14.75 15.58 -6.55
N GLY A 11 -14.16 16.50 -7.31
CA GLY A 11 -14.01 17.89 -6.97
C GLY A 11 -12.64 18.23 -6.40
N LYS A 12 -12.54 19.31 -5.63
CA LYS A 12 -11.28 19.76 -5.03
C LYS A 12 -11.00 19.18 -3.64
N LYS A 13 -11.88 18.31 -3.11
CA LYS A 13 -11.71 17.69 -1.78
C LYS A 13 -10.69 16.59 -1.85
N THR A 14 -9.83 16.51 -0.86
CA THR A 14 -8.90 15.42 -0.65
C THR A 14 -9.55 14.34 0.22
N LEU A 15 -8.99 13.13 0.23
CA LEU A 15 -9.42 12.08 1.15
C LEU A 15 -9.23 12.50 2.62
N TRP A 16 -8.21 13.32 2.92
CA TRP A 16 -7.98 13.89 4.24
C TRP A 16 -9.11 14.82 4.69
N ASP A 17 -9.66 15.63 3.78
CA ASP A 17 -10.79 16.51 4.08
C ASP A 17 -12.03 15.69 4.39
N GLU A 18 -12.31 14.64 3.61
CA GLU A 18 -13.43 13.74 3.82
C GLU A 18 -13.34 13.00 5.17
N MET A 19 -12.14 12.52 5.50
CA MET A 19 -11.88 11.88 6.80
C MET A 19 -12.13 12.86 7.95
N SER A 20 -11.69 14.10 7.81
CA SER A 20 -11.88 15.15 8.84
C SER A 20 -13.36 15.48 9.04
N GLU A 21 -14.11 15.63 7.95
CA GLU A 21 -15.57 15.88 8.00
C GLU A 21 -16.30 14.67 8.65
N SER A 22 -15.95 13.44 8.23
CA SER A 22 -16.55 12.22 8.77
C SER A 22 -16.28 12.06 10.27
N MET A 23 -15.05 12.36 10.71
CA MET A 23 -14.72 12.35 12.14
C MET A 23 -15.56 13.37 12.92
N SER A 24 -15.67 14.60 12.41
CA SER A 24 -16.46 15.66 13.04
C SER A 24 -17.93 15.27 13.15
N LEU A 25 -18.53 14.78 12.08
CA LEU A 25 -19.94 14.39 12.03
C LEU A 25 -20.29 13.24 12.97
N ARG A 26 -19.36 12.29 13.15
CA ARG A 26 -19.58 11.09 13.97
C ARG A 26 -19.03 11.19 15.37
N GLY A 27 -18.35 12.27 15.72
CA GLY A 27 -17.64 12.40 16.99
C GLY A 27 -16.52 11.36 17.15
N ALA A 28 -15.93 10.90 16.04
CA ALA A 28 -14.90 9.87 16.05
C ALA A 28 -13.54 10.47 16.46
N GLN A 29 -12.77 9.72 17.25
CA GLN A 29 -11.45 10.13 17.75
C GLN A 29 -10.33 9.75 16.79
N ALA A 30 -10.58 8.84 15.85
CA ALA A 30 -9.62 8.43 14.83
C ALA A 30 -10.34 7.96 13.57
N CYS A 31 -9.63 7.95 12.45
CA CYS A 31 -10.16 7.52 11.16
C CYS A 31 -9.12 6.78 10.32
N ILE A 32 -9.55 5.72 9.64
CA ILE A 32 -8.75 4.99 8.67
C ILE A 32 -9.37 5.19 7.29
N GLY A 33 -8.59 5.76 6.37
CA GLY A 33 -8.90 5.78 4.94
C GLY A 33 -8.36 4.52 4.29
N VAL A 34 -9.18 3.81 3.55
CA VAL A 34 -8.77 2.61 2.82
C VAL A 34 -8.84 2.88 1.33
N VAL A 35 -7.77 2.58 0.62
CA VAL A 35 -7.68 2.73 -0.83
C VAL A 35 -7.27 1.41 -1.46
N ASP A 36 -7.66 1.21 -2.70
CA ASP A 36 -7.26 0.03 -3.46
C ASP A 36 -5.79 0.14 -3.89
N LEU A 37 -5.00 -0.87 -3.58
CA LEU A 37 -3.58 -0.93 -3.92
C LEU A 37 -3.37 -0.86 -5.44
N ASN A 38 -4.24 -1.49 -6.23
CA ASN A 38 -4.13 -1.57 -7.68
C ASN A 38 -4.59 -0.30 -8.38
N ASN A 39 -5.48 0.49 -7.74
CA ASN A 39 -6.01 1.75 -8.26
C ASN A 39 -5.40 3.00 -7.63
N LYS A 40 -4.45 2.86 -6.71
CA LYS A 40 -3.75 4.02 -6.17
C LYS A 40 -2.84 4.65 -7.22
N ALA A 41 -2.64 5.96 -7.14
CA ALA A 41 -1.64 6.61 -7.96
C ALA A 41 -0.25 6.02 -7.66
N SER A 42 0.55 5.79 -8.70
CA SER A 42 1.83 5.08 -8.63
C SER A 42 2.87 5.71 -7.68
N ASN A 43 2.72 6.99 -7.39
CA ASN A 43 3.59 7.74 -6.47
C ASN A 43 3.08 7.79 -5.03
N HIS A 44 1.93 7.17 -4.72
CA HIS A 44 1.39 7.14 -3.38
C HIS A 44 1.98 5.98 -2.57
N ALA A 45 2.35 6.28 -1.33
CA ALA A 45 2.79 5.24 -0.40
C ALA A 45 1.61 4.34 0.01
N ASN A 46 1.92 3.09 0.36
CA ASN A 46 0.91 2.15 0.86
C ASN A 46 0.42 2.49 2.27
N TRP A 47 1.13 3.40 2.94
CA TRP A 47 0.83 3.89 4.27
C TRP A 47 1.10 5.40 4.34
N MET A 48 0.13 6.17 4.80
CA MET A 48 0.27 7.60 5.01
C MET A 48 -0.44 8.02 6.28
N THR A 49 0.14 8.96 7.01
CA THR A 49 -0.44 9.51 8.24
C THR A 49 -0.63 11.01 8.13
N ASN A 50 -1.63 11.52 8.82
CA ASN A 50 -1.82 12.95 9.03
C ASN A 50 -2.24 13.18 10.49
N GLY A 51 -1.27 13.61 11.29
CA GLY A 51 -1.42 13.64 12.74
C GLY A 51 -1.33 12.25 13.37
N GLU A 52 -1.86 12.11 14.57
CA GLU A 52 -1.89 10.86 15.35
C GLU A 52 -3.23 10.13 15.25
N ASP A 53 -4.19 10.72 14.56
CA ASP A 53 -5.59 10.32 14.54
C ASP A 53 -6.10 9.85 13.17
N ARG A 54 -5.28 10.02 12.10
CA ARG A 54 -5.69 9.68 10.74
C ARG A 54 -4.61 8.93 9.99
N VAL A 55 -5.02 7.82 9.37
CA VAL A 55 -4.15 6.96 8.57
C VAL A 55 -4.86 6.59 7.27
N ILE A 56 -4.16 6.63 6.16
CA ILE A 56 -4.61 6.06 4.88
C ILE A 56 -3.76 4.82 4.61
N VAL A 57 -4.40 3.72 4.28
CA VAL A 57 -3.76 2.46 3.93
C VAL A 57 -4.22 1.97 2.58
N ALA A 58 -3.29 1.41 1.80
CA ALA A 58 -3.61 0.69 0.58
C ALA A 58 -3.80 -0.79 0.88
N VAL A 59 -4.91 -1.36 0.43
CA VAL A 59 -5.30 -2.76 0.62
C VAL A 59 -5.34 -3.45 -0.73
N ASP A 60 -4.77 -4.65 -0.78
CA ASP A 60 -4.88 -5.52 -1.93
C ASP A 60 -6.15 -6.38 -1.80
N TRP A 61 -7.18 -6.01 -2.56
CA TRP A 61 -8.45 -6.73 -2.55
C TRP A 61 -8.40 -8.05 -3.32
N GLU A 62 -7.49 -8.19 -4.27
CA GLU A 62 -7.34 -9.42 -5.06
C GLU A 62 -6.65 -10.51 -4.23
N GLU A 63 -5.57 -10.13 -3.54
CA GLU A 63 -4.83 -11.03 -2.66
C GLU A 63 -5.47 -11.15 -1.26
N MET A 64 -6.53 -10.36 -0.97
CA MET A 64 -7.17 -10.28 0.35
C MET A 64 -6.17 -9.98 1.49
N ASP A 65 -5.15 -9.17 1.19
CA ASP A 65 -4.10 -8.79 2.15
C ASP A 65 -4.54 -7.55 2.95
N PHE A 66 -5.06 -7.79 4.15
CA PHE A 66 -5.51 -6.76 5.08
C PHE A 66 -4.46 -6.42 6.17
N THR A 67 -3.23 -6.88 6.03
CA THR A 67 -2.19 -6.70 7.06
C THR A 67 -1.97 -5.24 7.42
N LEU A 68 -1.90 -4.35 6.43
CA LEU A 68 -1.76 -2.91 6.67
C LEU A 68 -2.96 -2.30 7.39
N LEU A 69 -4.16 -2.77 7.08
CA LEU A 69 -5.39 -2.30 7.72
C LEU A 69 -5.42 -2.72 9.20
N ASP A 70 -5.02 -3.95 9.51
CA ASP A 70 -4.95 -4.42 10.89
C ASP A 70 -3.91 -3.63 11.69
N VAL A 71 -2.72 -3.40 11.13
CA VAL A 71 -1.69 -2.55 11.75
C VAL A 71 -2.23 -1.13 11.99
N ALA A 72 -2.90 -0.51 11.01
CA ALA A 72 -3.49 0.82 11.14
C ALA A 72 -4.50 0.88 12.29
N TYR A 73 -5.37 -0.14 12.38
CA TYR A 73 -6.33 -0.24 13.46
C TYR A 73 -5.66 -0.34 14.83
N GLN A 74 -4.64 -1.17 14.99
CA GLN A 74 -3.92 -1.33 16.25
C GLN A 74 -3.19 -0.03 16.65
N VAL A 75 -2.56 0.66 15.70
CA VAL A 75 -1.88 1.94 15.94
C VAL A 75 -2.87 2.99 16.44
N LEU A 76 -3.96 3.20 15.71
CA LEU A 76 -4.95 4.23 16.06
C LEU A 76 -5.68 3.88 17.36
N ARG A 77 -6.03 2.61 17.56
CA ARG A 77 -6.63 2.16 18.82
C ARG A 77 -5.71 2.45 20.02
N HIS A 78 -4.41 2.19 19.87
CA HIS A 78 -3.43 2.48 20.91
C HIS A 78 -3.33 3.98 21.19
N SER A 79 -3.27 4.82 20.15
CA SER A 79 -3.26 6.28 20.27
C SER A 79 -4.51 6.80 21.01
N VAL A 80 -5.68 6.35 20.62
CA VAL A 80 -6.96 6.75 21.24
C VAL A 80 -7.02 6.33 22.71
N ILE A 81 -6.62 5.10 23.05
CA ILE A 81 -6.62 4.60 24.44
C ILE A 81 -5.57 5.34 25.26
N GLY A 82 -4.37 5.59 24.70
CA GLY A 82 -3.31 6.34 25.36
C GLY A 82 -3.76 7.75 25.72
N ASN A 83 -4.40 8.44 24.79
CA ASN A 83 -4.94 9.79 25.01
C ASN A 83 -6.10 9.81 26.01
N ALA A 84 -6.97 8.79 26.00
CA ALA A 84 -8.07 8.66 26.96
C ALA A 84 -7.57 8.33 28.38
N SER A 85 -6.48 7.59 28.52
CA SER A 85 -5.90 7.21 29.81
C SER A 85 -5.15 8.36 30.51
N GLY A 86 -4.78 9.41 29.77
CA GLY A 86 -4.22 10.66 30.34
C GLY A 86 -5.20 11.46 31.16
N SER A 87 -6.50 11.17 31.07
CA SER A 87 -7.57 11.79 31.87
C SER A 87 -8.19 10.79 32.86
N LYS A 88 -7.56 10.71 34.05
CA LYS A 88 -8.08 10.12 35.29
C LYS A 88 -8.30 8.61 35.39
N GLY A 89 -7.35 7.91 36.02
CA GLY A 89 -7.72 7.05 37.15
C GLY A 89 -8.13 5.62 36.91
N ALA A 90 -7.82 4.99 35.79
CA ALA A 90 -7.84 3.53 35.72
C ALA A 90 -6.40 3.00 35.78
N LYS A 91 -6.12 2.08 36.73
CA LYS A 91 -4.89 1.27 36.74
C LYS A 91 -4.93 0.28 35.56
N ALA A 92 -4.93 0.78 34.34
CA ALA A 92 -4.51 -0.01 33.20
C ALA A 92 -3.05 -0.35 33.42
N LYS A 93 -2.64 -1.61 33.30
CA LYS A 93 -1.22 -1.99 33.22
C LYS A 93 -0.55 -0.96 32.33
N SER A 94 0.43 -0.24 32.88
CA SER A 94 1.15 0.78 32.11
C SER A 94 1.77 0.07 30.90
N ILE A 95 1.11 0.23 29.75
CA ILE A 95 1.69 -0.23 28.50
C ILE A 95 2.93 0.63 28.32
N ASP A 96 4.07 0.00 28.14
CA ASP A 96 5.31 0.69 27.81
C ASP A 96 5.15 1.31 26.42
N THR A 97 4.64 2.53 26.39
CA THR A 97 4.36 3.29 25.16
C THR A 97 5.61 3.41 24.31
N THR A 98 6.78 3.63 24.92
CA THR A 98 8.06 3.74 24.21
C THR A 98 8.42 2.45 23.48
N LYS A 99 8.16 1.30 24.11
CA LYS A 99 8.39 0.00 23.50
C LYS A 99 7.38 -0.29 22.38
N CYS A 100 6.12 0.10 22.56
CA CYS A 100 5.11 -0.01 21.53
C CYS A 100 5.47 0.84 20.32
N ASP A 101 5.84 2.10 20.50
CA ASP A 101 6.22 3.01 19.42
C ASP A 101 7.43 2.48 18.63
N LYS A 102 8.41 1.93 19.35
CA LYS A 102 9.58 1.31 18.72
C LYS A 102 9.18 0.10 17.86
N LEU A 103 8.36 -0.79 18.38
CA LEU A 103 7.88 -1.97 17.65
C LEU A 103 7.02 -1.59 16.44
N LEU A 104 6.16 -0.58 16.58
CA LEU A 104 5.36 -0.06 15.47
C LEU A 104 6.25 0.50 14.37
N LYS A 105 7.27 1.26 14.71
CA LYS A 105 8.24 1.77 13.73
C LYS A 105 8.97 0.63 13.02
N GLU A 106 9.44 -0.37 13.75
CA GLU A 106 10.10 -1.55 13.17
C GLU A 106 9.16 -2.32 12.22
N ILE A 107 7.87 -2.44 12.57
CA ILE A 107 6.86 -3.06 11.70
C ILE A 107 6.70 -2.25 10.42
N LEU A 108 6.53 -0.95 10.51
CA LEU A 108 6.38 -0.06 9.35
C LEU A 108 7.59 -0.14 8.42
N ASP A 109 8.81 -0.11 8.96
CA ASP A 109 10.04 -0.23 8.18
C ASP A 109 10.10 -1.58 7.44
N LYS A 110 9.75 -2.68 8.10
CA LYS A 110 9.70 -4.02 7.48
C LYS A 110 8.63 -4.09 6.38
N MET A 111 7.48 -3.48 6.59
CA MET A 111 6.42 -3.45 5.58
C MET A 111 6.81 -2.64 4.34
N GLN A 112 7.56 -1.56 4.51
CA GLN A 112 8.12 -0.80 3.39
C GLN A 112 9.09 -1.66 2.56
N VAL A 113 9.91 -2.47 3.22
CA VAL A 113 10.80 -3.44 2.55
C VAL A 113 10.00 -4.48 1.75
N ILE A 114 8.95 -5.04 2.34
CA ILE A 114 8.06 -6.00 1.65
C ILE A 114 7.42 -5.35 0.41
N GLY A 115 6.93 -4.12 0.51
CA GLY A 115 6.39 -3.37 -0.62
C GLY A 115 7.43 -3.19 -1.75
N SER A 116 8.66 -2.86 -1.40
CA SER A 116 9.74 -2.73 -2.39
C SER A 116 10.10 -4.06 -3.06
N MET A 117 10.04 -5.17 -2.32
CA MET A 117 10.27 -6.51 -2.87
C MET A 117 9.16 -6.91 -3.85
N ARG A 118 7.89 -6.65 -3.51
CA ARG A 118 6.76 -6.89 -4.43
C ARG A 118 6.93 -6.15 -5.76
N THR A 119 7.31 -4.87 -5.71
CA THR A 119 7.58 -4.07 -6.92
C THR A 119 8.69 -4.69 -7.78
N LYS A 120 9.76 -5.19 -7.15
CA LYS A 120 10.86 -5.87 -7.86
C LYS A 120 10.39 -7.19 -8.50
N LEU A 121 9.55 -7.96 -7.80
CA LEU A 121 8.98 -9.21 -8.33
C LEU A 121 8.12 -8.94 -9.56
N THR A 122 7.24 -7.94 -9.50
CA THR A 122 6.44 -7.53 -10.66
C THR A 122 7.32 -7.14 -11.86
N GLY A 123 8.45 -6.47 -11.62
CA GLY A 123 9.42 -6.16 -12.67
C GLY A 123 10.06 -7.40 -13.30
N ILE A 124 10.33 -8.43 -12.49
CA ILE A 124 10.86 -9.72 -12.97
C ILE A 124 9.82 -10.44 -13.83
N ASP A 125 8.57 -10.50 -13.39
CA ASP A 125 7.47 -11.13 -14.13
C ASP A 125 7.27 -10.47 -15.50
N THR A 126 7.26 -9.13 -15.55
CA THR A 126 7.20 -8.39 -16.81
C THR A 126 8.39 -8.70 -17.72
N GLY A 127 9.60 -8.84 -17.15
CA GLY A 127 10.81 -9.21 -17.89
C GLY A 127 10.72 -10.62 -18.48
N VAL A 128 10.18 -11.58 -17.71
CA VAL A 128 9.99 -12.98 -18.18
C VAL A 128 8.96 -13.03 -19.32
N GLU A 129 7.86 -12.28 -19.23
CA GLU A 129 6.89 -12.20 -20.32
C GLU A 129 7.48 -11.57 -21.59
N GLY A 130 8.32 -10.55 -21.46
CA GLY A 130 9.07 -9.96 -22.56
C GLY A 130 9.95 -10.99 -23.27
N ILE A 131 10.74 -11.76 -22.51
CA ILE A 131 11.60 -12.84 -23.04
C ILE A 131 10.77 -13.91 -23.76
N ARG A 132 9.65 -14.33 -23.19
CA ARG A 132 8.72 -15.29 -23.85
C ARG A 132 8.22 -14.76 -25.18
N SER A 133 7.84 -13.49 -25.23
CA SER A 133 7.38 -12.84 -26.48
C SER A 133 8.48 -12.87 -27.55
N ASP A 134 9.71 -12.55 -27.15
CA ASP A 134 10.84 -12.50 -28.09
C ASP A 134 11.26 -13.89 -28.58
N LEU A 135 11.23 -14.89 -27.70
CA LEU A 135 11.41 -16.29 -28.10
C LEU A 135 10.37 -16.74 -29.14
N ASN A 136 9.11 -16.44 -28.93
CA ASN A 136 8.04 -16.74 -29.88
C ASN A 136 8.24 -16.06 -31.25
N LYS A 137 8.76 -14.83 -31.27
CA LYS A 137 9.10 -14.13 -32.52
C LYS A 137 10.26 -14.81 -33.23
N LEU A 138 11.28 -15.19 -32.51
CA LEU A 138 12.45 -15.90 -33.05
C LEU A 138 12.05 -17.26 -33.63
N GLU A 139 11.26 -18.07 -32.92
CA GLU A 139 10.74 -19.35 -33.42
C GLU A 139 9.97 -19.21 -34.72
N LYS A 140 9.08 -18.20 -34.81
CA LYS A 140 8.33 -17.90 -36.02
C LYS A 140 9.24 -17.45 -37.17
N GLY A 141 10.27 -16.63 -36.87
CA GLY A 141 11.26 -16.19 -37.86
C GLY A 141 12.05 -17.37 -38.41
N VAL A 142 12.66 -18.18 -37.55
CA VAL A 142 13.39 -19.39 -37.94
C VAL A 142 12.51 -20.34 -38.75
N GLY A 143 11.25 -20.55 -38.36
CA GLY A 143 10.31 -21.38 -39.11
C GLY A 143 9.98 -20.83 -40.52
N ALA A 144 10.00 -19.50 -40.71
CA ALA A 144 9.84 -18.86 -42.01
C ALA A 144 11.09 -19.09 -42.88
N ASP A 145 12.28 -18.82 -42.32
CA ASP A 145 13.56 -18.97 -42.99
C ASP A 145 13.78 -20.41 -43.47
N VAL A 146 13.47 -21.41 -42.64
CA VAL A 146 13.55 -22.82 -43.00
C VAL A 146 12.61 -23.18 -44.14
N ARG A 147 11.40 -22.60 -44.20
CA ARG A 147 10.46 -22.83 -45.32
C ARG A 147 10.99 -22.24 -46.60
N GLU A 148 11.52 -21.03 -46.54
CA GLU A 148 12.13 -20.36 -47.70
C GLU A 148 13.31 -21.15 -48.24
N LEU A 149 14.19 -21.61 -47.36
CA LEU A 149 15.36 -22.43 -47.73
C LEU A 149 14.94 -23.73 -48.40
N ARG A 150 13.88 -24.39 -47.94
CA ARG A 150 13.32 -25.57 -48.58
C ARG A 150 12.77 -25.27 -49.97
N SER A 151 12.12 -24.13 -50.17
CA SER A 151 11.62 -23.75 -51.47
C SER A 151 12.71 -23.43 -52.50
N LEU A 152 13.89 -22.98 -52.02
CA LEU A 152 15.05 -22.72 -52.89
C LEU A 152 15.81 -23.97 -53.29
N LEU A 153 15.65 -25.07 -52.53
CA LEU A 153 16.38 -26.35 -52.75
C LEU A 153 15.50 -27.37 -53.49
N SER A 154 14.27 -27.07 -53.77
CA SER A 154 13.32 -27.90 -54.56
C SER A 154 13.17 -27.41 -55.98
#